data_844d14a3ad64ace2b96071f9fd36106e
#
_entry.id   844d14a3ad64ace2b96071f9fd36106e
#
_cell.length_a   1.000
_cell.length_b   1.000
_cell.length_c   1.000
_cell.angle_alpha   90.00
_cell.angle_beta   90.00
_cell.angle_gamma   90.00
#
_symmetry.space_group_name_H-M   'P 1'
#
loop_
_entity.id
_entity.type
_entity.pdbx_description
1 polymer ?
#
loop_
_entity_poly.entity_id
_entity_poly.type
_entity_poly.pdbx_seq_one_letter_code
_entity_poly.pdbx_strand_id
1 'polypeptide(L)'
;EKRGDSSINKRILDSTATMALRTLRAGLMSGVTSPSRPWFRLGLRGPDSEESHAVKMWLHEVQRRMYEIMRGSNIYRMLDTCYGDLGLYGTFCGMIVPDFEDVLRGHHFPLGTYRIGEDGNGRVIAMQREISLPVRTIVETWGYENVSDAVQREWDRGDYYTNHTICHSVEK
;
A
#
# COMPACT_ATOMS: atom_id res chain seq x y z
N GLU A 1 -12.57 3.43 -18.68
CA GLU A 1 -13.29 3.95 -17.49
C GLU A 1 -13.90 5.31 -17.85
N LYS A 2 -15.24 5.36 -18.01
CA LYS A 2 -15.92 6.63 -18.31
C LYS A 2 -15.93 7.48 -17.03
N ARG A 3 -14.95 8.36 -16.89
CA ARG A 3 -14.99 9.44 -15.91
C ARG A 3 -16.24 10.28 -16.16
N GLY A 4 -17.16 10.31 -15.19
CA GLY A 4 -18.28 11.24 -15.19
C GLY A 4 -19.61 10.66 -15.64
N ASP A 5 -19.98 9.48 -15.16
CA ASP A 5 -21.38 9.07 -15.28
C ASP A 5 -22.25 9.99 -14.41
N SER A 6 -22.94 10.91 -15.09
CA SER A 6 -23.85 11.89 -14.47
C SER A 6 -25.01 11.23 -13.70
N SER A 7 -25.23 9.91 -13.90
CA SER A 7 -26.28 9.15 -13.21
C SER A 7 -25.95 8.94 -11.72
N ILE A 8 -24.67 8.78 -11.38
CA ILE A 8 -24.22 8.62 -9.99
C ILE A 8 -24.40 9.94 -9.23
N ASN A 9 -24.04 11.07 -9.86
CA ASN A 9 -24.14 12.39 -9.22
C ASN A 9 -25.59 12.81 -8.93
N LYS A 10 -26.56 12.31 -9.69
CA LYS A 10 -28.01 12.60 -9.44
C LYS A 10 -28.57 11.96 -8.18
N ARG A 11 -27.88 10.95 -7.61
CA ARG A 11 -28.29 10.26 -6.37
C ARG A 11 -27.63 10.82 -5.12
N ILE A 12 -26.62 11.68 -5.27
CA ILE A 12 -25.93 12.32 -4.14
C ILE A 12 -26.76 13.55 -3.74
N LEU A 13 -27.43 13.47 -2.61
CA LEU A 13 -28.27 14.55 -2.10
C LEU A 13 -27.43 15.64 -1.43
N ASP A 14 -26.41 15.23 -0.67
CA ASP A 14 -25.52 16.15 0.05
C ASP A 14 -24.11 15.53 0.26
N SER A 15 -23.25 16.26 0.93
CA SER A 15 -21.87 15.85 1.23
C SER A 15 -21.69 15.21 2.62
N THR A 16 -22.76 14.94 3.36
CA THR A 16 -22.72 14.45 4.75
C THR A 16 -21.90 13.18 4.88
N ALA A 17 -22.13 12.18 4.02
CA ALA A 17 -21.38 10.93 4.02
C ALA A 17 -19.87 11.13 3.77
N THR A 18 -19.51 12.04 2.84
CA THR A 18 -18.12 12.38 2.55
C THR A 18 -17.44 13.05 3.75
N MET A 19 -18.16 13.96 4.44
CA MET A 19 -17.63 14.62 5.63
C MET A 19 -17.48 13.64 6.80
N ALA A 20 -18.46 12.75 7.02
CA ALA A 20 -18.38 11.70 8.02
C ALA A 20 -17.18 10.77 7.80
N LEU A 21 -16.94 10.35 6.54
CA LEU A 21 -15.78 9.53 6.18
C LEU A 21 -14.46 10.27 6.47
N ARG A 22 -14.36 11.55 6.15
CA ARG A 22 -13.16 12.36 6.46
C ARG A 22 -12.91 12.44 7.97
N THR A 23 -13.95 12.64 8.76
CA THR A 23 -13.87 12.67 10.23
C THR A 23 -13.44 11.33 10.79
N LEU A 24 -14.02 10.22 10.31
CA LEU A 24 -13.63 8.86 10.70
C LEU A 24 -12.16 8.58 10.36
N ARG A 25 -11.75 8.87 9.15
CA ARG A 25 -10.36 8.70 8.67
C ARG A 25 -9.36 9.49 9.52
N ALA A 26 -9.65 10.76 9.80
CA ALA A 26 -8.81 11.60 10.67
C ALA A 26 -8.79 11.05 12.11
N GLY A 27 -9.91 10.55 12.61
CA GLY A 27 -10.02 9.92 13.93
C GLY A 27 -9.19 8.65 14.04
N LEU A 28 -9.24 7.76 13.04
CA LEU A 28 -8.41 6.56 12.98
C LEU A 28 -6.92 6.91 12.90
N MET A 29 -6.55 7.86 12.05
CA MET A 29 -5.16 8.29 11.92
C MET A 29 -4.62 8.88 13.22
N SER A 30 -5.37 9.73 13.91
CA SER A 30 -4.93 10.34 15.17
C SER A 30 -5.00 9.38 16.36
N GLY A 31 -5.96 8.45 16.37
CA GLY A 31 -6.20 7.52 17.46
C GLY A 31 -5.35 6.24 17.42
N VAL A 32 -5.17 5.66 16.23
CA VAL A 32 -4.53 4.35 16.07
C VAL A 32 -3.06 4.48 15.66
N THR A 33 -2.76 5.26 14.61
CA THR A 33 -1.39 5.34 14.04
C THR A 33 -0.89 6.77 13.93
N SER A 34 -0.98 7.52 15.02
CA SER A 34 -0.57 8.92 15.02
C SER A 34 0.91 9.10 14.66
N PRO A 35 1.27 9.96 13.70
CA PRO A 35 2.67 10.28 13.41
C PRO A 35 3.33 11.11 14.53
N SER A 36 2.54 11.77 15.40
CA SER A 36 3.06 12.66 16.45
C SER A 36 3.34 11.94 17.77
N ARG A 37 2.81 10.73 17.98
CA ARG A 37 3.01 9.96 19.22
C ARG A 37 3.30 8.49 18.92
N PRO A 38 4.10 7.81 19.78
CA PRO A 38 4.32 6.38 19.65
C PRO A 38 3.01 5.60 19.78
N TRP A 39 2.74 4.71 18.82
CA TRP A 39 1.53 3.88 18.77
C TRP A 39 1.82 2.38 18.79
N PHE A 40 3.09 1.98 18.74
CA PHE A 40 3.54 0.62 18.99
C PHE A 40 4.78 0.60 19.88
N ARG A 41 5.03 -0.53 20.51
CA ARG A 41 6.21 -0.79 21.35
C ARG A 41 6.82 -2.12 20.95
N LEU A 42 8.16 -2.16 20.92
CA LEU A 42 8.91 -3.39 20.74
C LEU A 42 9.15 -4.06 22.10
N GLY A 43 9.06 -5.39 22.12
CA GLY A 43 9.34 -6.22 23.29
C GLY A 43 9.77 -7.62 22.86
N LEU A 44 10.37 -8.37 23.76
CA LEU A 44 10.70 -9.79 23.55
C LEU A 44 9.44 -10.65 23.63
N ARG A 45 9.44 -11.74 22.89
CA ARG A 45 8.34 -12.70 22.88
C ARG A 45 8.51 -13.71 24.03
N GLY A 46 7.52 -13.82 24.90
CA GLY A 46 7.41 -14.81 25.95
C GLY A 46 7.05 -14.19 27.29
N PRO A 47 6.26 -14.92 28.13
CA PRO A 47 5.85 -14.42 29.45
C PRO A 47 7.00 -14.30 30.45
N ASP A 48 8.08 -15.08 30.29
CA ASP A 48 9.22 -15.15 31.19
C ASP A 48 10.47 -14.40 30.66
N SER A 49 10.31 -13.60 29.61
CA SER A 49 11.44 -12.83 29.08
C SER A 49 11.69 -11.60 29.95
N GLU A 50 12.48 -11.80 31.03
CA GLU A 50 13.07 -10.67 31.75
C GLU A 50 14.02 -9.91 30.82
N GLU A 51 13.53 -8.78 30.29
CA GLU A 51 14.37 -7.89 29.51
C GLU A 51 15.42 -7.24 30.40
N SER A 52 16.69 -7.58 30.20
CA SER A 52 17.79 -6.86 30.84
C SER A 52 17.74 -5.36 30.43
N HIS A 53 18.35 -4.50 31.26
CA HIS A 53 18.39 -3.07 30.97
C HIS A 53 19.01 -2.77 29.60
N ALA A 54 20.05 -3.49 29.20
CA ALA A 54 20.69 -3.35 27.89
C ALA A 54 19.74 -3.69 26.74
N VAL A 55 18.95 -4.75 26.87
CA VAL A 55 17.94 -5.15 25.86
C VAL A 55 16.84 -4.10 25.74
N LYS A 56 16.35 -3.58 26.88
CA LYS A 56 15.35 -2.49 26.87
C LYS A 56 15.84 -1.25 26.16
N MET A 57 17.08 -0.84 26.40
CA MET A 57 17.69 0.31 25.75
C MET A 57 17.84 0.09 24.25
N TRP A 58 18.28 -1.11 23.84
CA TRP A 58 18.39 -1.47 22.43
C TRP A 58 17.03 -1.46 21.71
N LEU A 59 16.00 -2.10 22.30
CA LEU A 59 14.64 -2.11 21.75
C LEU A 59 14.07 -0.69 21.62
N HIS A 60 14.31 0.15 22.61
CA HIS A 60 13.88 1.56 22.56
C HIS A 60 14.56 2.32 21.41
N GLU A 61 15.86 2.14 21.23
CA GLU A 61 16.60 2.80 20.14
C GLU A 61 16.13 2.30 18.75
N VAL A 62 15.91 0.99 18.58
CA VAL A 62 15.35 0.42 17.36
C VAL A 62 13.96 0.98 17.09
N GLN A 63 13.09 1.02 18.09
CA GLN A 63 11.75 1.59 17.99
C GLN A 63 11.79 3.06 17.55
N ARG A 64 12.68 3.87 18.14
CA ARG A 64 12.87 5.28 17.77
C ARG A 64 13.24 5.43 16.30
N ARG A 65 14.20 4.63 15.81
CA ARG A 65 14.61 4.63 14.39
C ARG A 65 13.47 4.19 13.46
N MET A 66 12.69 3.19 13.85
CA MET A 66 11.52 2.79 13.06
C MET A 66 10.52 3.95 12.90
N TYR A 67 10.25 4.70 13.96
CA TYR A 67 9.38 5.88 13.86
C TYR A 67 9.96 6.96 12.95
N GLU A 68 11.26 7.20 12.99
CA GLU A 68 11.93 8.17 12.12
C GLU A 68 11.81 7.77 10.64
N ILE A 69 12.07 6.50 10.31
CA ILE A 69 11.92 5.95 8.96
C ILE A 69 10.47 6.07 8.49
N MET A 70 9.50 5.69 9.31
CA MET A 70 8.08 5.79 8.96
C MET A 70 7.62 7.23 8.73
N ARG A 71 8.17 8.19 9.47
CA ARG A 71 7.89 9.63 9.28
C ARG A 71 8.54 10.20 8.03
N GLY A 72 9.75 9.75 7.70
CA GLY A 72 10.47 10.16 6.49
C GLY A 72 9.88 9.59 5.20
N SER A 73 9.21 8.43 5.29
CA SER A 73 8.62 7.73 4.15
C SER A 73 7.16 8.15 3.89
N ASN A 74 6.54 7.54 2.87
CA ASN A 74 5.14 7.76 2.53
C ASN A 74 4.14 6.88 3.32
N ILE A 75 4.60 6.14 4.34
CA ILE A 75 3.79 5.15 5.07
C ILE A 75 2.55 5.79 5.69
N TYR A 76 2.68 6.93 6.37
CA TYR A 76 1.52 7.60 6.98
C TYR A 76 0.50 8.10 5.94
N ARG A 77 0.95 8.51 4.75
CA ARG A 77 0.04 8.86 3.64
C ARG A 77 -0.70 7.63 3.14
N MET A 78 0.00 6.51 3.00
CA MET A 78 -0.63 5.24 2.63
C MET A 78 -1.67 4.81 3.66
N LEU A 79 -1.34 4.82 4.97
CA LEU A 79 -2.25 4.46 6.05
C LEU A 79 -3.50 5.34 6.07
N ASP A 80 -3.34 6.65 5.88
CA ASP A 80 -4.47 7.57 5.80
C ASP A 80 -5.43 7.21 4.66
N THR A 81 -4.90 6.81 3.49
CA THR A 81 -5.71 6.32 2.37
C THR A 81 -6.37 4.97 2.69
N CYS A 82 -5.63 4.05 3.31
CA CYS A 82 -6.16 2.76 3.75
C CYS A 82 -7.31 2.91 4.75
N TYR A 83 -7.24 3.87 5.68
CA TYR A 83 -8.34 4.17 6.59
C TYR A 83 -9.57 4.72 5.87
N GLY A 84 -9.38 5.46 4.78
CA GLY A 84 -10.47 5.87 3.91
C GLY A 84 -11.20 4.67 3.28
N ASP A 85 -10.44 3.73 2.72
CA ASP A 85 -11.00 2.51 2.13
C ASP A 85 -11.65 1.62 3.19
N LEU A 86 -11.01 1.46 4.36
CA LEU A 86 -11.56 0.70 5.47
C LEU A 86 -12.91 1.27 5.95
N GLY A 87 -13.00 2.61 6.06
CA GLY A 87 -14.24 3.28 6.46
C GLY A 87 -15.34 3.20 5.42
N LEU A 88 -15.01 3.14 4.14
CA LEU A 88 -15.98 3.12 3.04
C LEU A 88 -16.39 1.70 2.63
N TYR A 89 -15.44 0.78 2.58
CA TYR A 89 -15.60 -0.57 2.02
C TYR A 89 -15.46 -1.69 3.05
N GLY A 90 -15.00 -1.39 4.27
CA GLY A 90 -14.72 -2.38 5.30
C GLY A 90 -13.43 -3.19 5.07
N THR A 91 -12.67 -2.90 4.04
CA THR A 91 -11.41 -3.58 3.70
C THR A 91 -10.45 -2.65 2.98
N PHE A 92 -9.17 -2.97 3.02
CA PHE A 92 -8.14 -2.31 2.21
C PHE A 92 -7.04 -3.31 1.82
N CYS A 93 -6.27 -2.96 0.79
CA CYS A 93 -5.09 -3.70 0.40
C CYS A 93 -3.92 -2.73 0.21
N GLY A 94 -2.78 -3.09 0.75
CA GLY A 94 -1.54 -2.32 0.58
C GLY A 94 -0.32 -3.19 0.79
N MET A 95 0.82 -2.73 0.31
CA MET A 95 2.10 -3.41 0.41
C MET A 95 3.17 -2.41 0.86
N ILE A 96 4.03 -2.86 1.75
CA ILE A 96 5.23 -2.11 2.15
C ILE A 96 6.43 -2.83 1.56
N VAL A 97 7.24 -2.11 0.80
CA VAL A 97 8.46 -2.64 0.17
C VAL A 97 9.68 -1.85 0.62
N PRO A 98 10.87 -2.47 0.60
CA PRO A 98 12.12 -1.73 0.77
C PRO A 98 12.27 -0.69 -0.34
N ASP A 99 12.86 0.45 0.02
CA ASP A 99 13.18 1.53 -0.91
C ASP A 99 14.60 2.04 -0.64
N PHE A 100 15.36 2.32 -1.69
CA PHE A 100 16.76 2.75 -1.54
C PHE A 100 16.90 4.23 -1.16
N GLU A 101 15.84 5.04 -1.37
CA GLU A 101 15.84 6.45 -1.02
C GLU A 101 15.25 6.69 0.38
N ASP A 102 14.05 6.14 0.62
CA ASP A 102 13.27 6.38 1.85
C ASP A 102 13.29 5.19 2.83
N VAL A 103 14.10 4.15 2.56
CA VAL A 103 14.18 2.88 3.29
C VAL A 103 12.93 2.02 3.15
N LEU A 104 11.74 2.61 3.27
CA LEU A 104 10.45 1.95 3.12
C LEU A 104 9.53 2.78 2.23
N ARG A 105 8.84 2.09 1.32
CA ARG A 105 7.79 2.69 0.48
C ARG A 105 6.48 1.90 0.61
N GLY A 106 5.42 2.61 0.91
CA GLY A 106 4.06 2.06 0.98
C GLY A 106 3.33 2.21 -0.34
N HIS A 107 2.70 1.14 -0.80
CA HIS A 107 1.82 1.12 -1.97
C HIS A 107 0.41 0.79 -1.53
N HIS A 108 -0.54 1.64 -1.86
CA HIS A 108 -1.96 1.41 -1.69
C HIS A 108 -2.57 0.87 -2.98
N PHE A 109 -3.41 -0.14 -2.90
CA PHE A 109 -4.12 -0.70 -4.04
C PHE A 109 -5.62 -0.39 -3.91
N PRO A 110 -6.17 0.45 -4.82
CA PRO A 110 -7.58 0.79 -4.79
C PRO A 110 -8.47 -0.44 -4.94
N LEU A 111 -9.58 -0.45 -4.23
CA LEU A 111 -10.58 -1.52 -4.34
C LEU A 111 -11.07 -1.67 -5.78
N GLY A 112 -11.21 -2.91 -6.25
CA GLY A 112 -11.58 -3.23 -7.63
C GLY A 112 -10.40 -3.36 -8.61
N THR A 113 -9.18 -3.00 -8.19
CA THR A 113 -7.96 -3.19 -9.01
C THR A 113 -7.20 -4.46 -8.67
N TYR A 114 -7.60 -5.17 -7.63
CA TYR A 114 -6.96 -6.40 -7.19
C TYR A 114 -7.98 -7.50 -6.88
N ARG A 115 -7.52 -8.73 -6.87
CA ARG A 115 -8.25 -9.93 -6.47
C ARG A 115 -7.45 -10.66 -5.40
N ILE A 116 -8.14 -11.25 -4.44
CA ILE A 116 -7.53 -12.01 -3.34
C ILE A 116 -7.91 -13.46 -3.51
N GLY A 117 -6.92 -14.35 -3.44
CA GLY A 117 -7.09 -15.80 -3.34
C GLY A 117 -6.95 -16.25 -1.89
N GLU A 118 -7.87 -17.10 -1.43
CA GLU A 118 -7.86 -17.68 -0.09
C GLU A 118 -7.66 -19.20 -0.15
N ASP A 119 -7.05 -19.74 0.90
CA ASP A 119 -6.98 -21.19 1.10
C ASP A 119 -8.31 -21.73 1.67
N GLY A 120 -8.41 -23.07 1.80
CA GLY A 120 -9.58 -23.73 2.40
C GLY A 120 -9.88 -23.35 3.86
N ASN A 121 -8.99 -22.62 4.53
CA ASN A 121 -9.14 -22.13 5.89
C ASN A 121 -9.48 -20.63 5.94
N GLY A 122 -9.73 -19.97 4.80
CA GLY A 122 -10.00 -18.54 4.71
C GLY A 122 -8.77 -17.65 4.93
N ARG A 123 -7.56 -18.18 4.73
CA ARG A 123 -6.34 -17.38 4.81
C ARG A 123 -5.98 -16.87 3.43
N VAL A 124 -5.67 -15.59 3.35
CA VAL A 124 -5.18 -14.98 2.12
C VAL A 124 -3.82 -15.58 1.76
N ILE A 125 -3.71 -16.21 0.59
CA ILE A 125 -2.50 -16.84 0.07
C ILE A 125 -2.00 -16.22 -1.22
N ALA A 126 -2.86 -15.48 -1.93
CA ALA A 126 -2.49 -14.82 -3.17
C ALA A 126 -3.18 -13.46 -3.30
N MET A 127 -2.50 -12.52 -3.92
CA MET A 127 -3.06 -11.26 -4.38
C MET A 127 -2.63 -11.05 -5.82
N GLN A 128 -3.59 -10.78 -6.69
CA GLN A 128 -3.35 -10.54 -8.12
C GLN A 128 -3.98 -9.22 -8.53
N ARG A 129 -3.30 -8.47 -9.36
CA ARG A 129 -3.83 -7.23 -9.95
C ARG A 129 -3.37 -7.05 -11.38
N GLU A 130 -4.20 -6.38 -12.17
CA GLU A 130 -3.88 -5.96 -13.52
C GLU A 130 -3.48 -4.47 -13.51
N ILE A 131 -2.34 -4.18 -14.12
CA ILE A 131 -1.80 -2.82 -14.21
C ILE A 131 -1.52 -2.52 -15.67
N SER A 132 -1.95 -1.37 -16.15
CA SER A 132 -1.59 -0.88 -17.48
C SER A 132 -0.38 0.06 -17.35
N LEU A 133 0.74 -0.35 -17.91
CA LEU A 133 2.00 0.41 -17.88
C LEU A 133 2.53 0.66 -19.28
N PRO A 134 3.15 1.82 -19.52
CA PRO A 134 3.84 2.10 -20.79
C PRO A 134 5.10 1.23 -20.93
N VAL A 135 5.45 0.88 -22.15
CA VAL A 135 6.64 0.09 -22.53
C VAL A 135 7.90 0.59 -21.81
N ARG A 136 8.08 1.91 -21.77
CA ARG A 136 9.23 2.52 -21.09
C ARG A 136 9.32 2.09 -19.63
N THR A 137 8.25 2.23 -18.87
CA THR A 137 8.22 1.86 -17.44
C THR A 137 8.44 0.36 -17.25
N ILE A 138 7.92 -0.46 -18.15
CA ILE A 138 8.09 -1.92 -18.10
C ILE A 138 9.57 -2.27 -18.24
N VAL A 139 10.23 -1.74 -19.27
CA VAL A 139 11.65 -2.02 -19.54
C VAL A 139 12.56 -1.43 -18.46
N GLU A 140 12.27 -0.22 -17.98
CA GLU A 140 13.03 0.41 -16.87
C GLU A 140 12.89 -0.37 -15.55
N THR A 141 11.75 -1.01 -15.29
CA THR A 141 11.50 -1.74 -14.04
C THR A 141 12.06 -3.15 -14.04
N TRP A 142 11.90 -3.89 -15.14
CA TRP A 142 12.25 -5.32 -15.20
C TRP A 142 13.48 -5.62 -16.07
N GLY A 143 13.95 -4.67 -16.85
CA GLY A 143 15.05 -4.83 -17.80
C GLY A 143 14.57 -5.37 -19.15
N TYR A 144 15.26 -4.99 -20.23
CA TYR A 144 14.91 -5.36 -21.60
C TYR A 144 14.89 -6.88 -21.86
N GLU A 145 15.78 -7.64 -21.19
CA GLU A 145 15.88 -9.09 -21.39
C GLU A 145 14.75 -9.91 -20.70
N ASN A 146 14.07 -9.29 -19.74
CA ASN A 146 13.06 -9.96 -18.92
C ASN A 146 11.62 -9.64 -19.36
N VAL A 147 11.45 -8.89 -20.43
CA VAL A 147 10.13 -8.53 -20.95
C VAL A 147 9.75 -9.35 -22.16
N SER A 148 8.45 -9.38 -22.49
CA SER A 148 7.96 -10.17 -23.62
C SER A 148 8.46 -9.63 -24.97
N ASP A 149 8.54 -10.50 -26.00
CA ASP A 149 8.91 -10.14 -27.36
C ASP A 149 8.08 -8.99 -27.94
N ALA A 150 6.83 -8.86 -27.53
CA ALA A 150 5.95 -7.76 -27.96
C ALA A 150 6.47 -6.42 -27.45
N VAL A 151 6.81 -6.35 -26.16
CA VAL A 151 7.36 -5.16 -25.51
C VAL A 151 8.74 -4.81 -26.09
N GLN A 152 9.62 -5.82 -26.31
CA GLN A 152 10.92 -5.61 -26.94
C GLN A 152 10.81 -4.99 -28.33
N ARG A 153 9.91 -5.54 -29.17
CA ARG A 153 9.68 -5.00 -30.53
C ARG A 153 9.18 -3.57 -30.54
N GLU A 154 8.33 -3.18 -29.59
CA GLU A 154 7.85 -1.80 -29.47
C GLU A 154 8.95 -0.89 -28.95
N TRP A 155 9.76 -1.34 -27.99
CA TRP A 155 10.94 -0.62 -27.54
C TRP A 155 11.90 -0.33 -28.66
N ASP A 156 12.23 -1.32 -29.49
CA ASP A 156 13.14 -1.20 -30.63
C ASP A 156 12.60 -0.26 -31.74
N ARG A 157 11.27 -0.13 -31.86
CA ARG A 157 10.63 0.81 -32.76
C ARG A 157 10.54 2.25 -32.20
N GLY A 158 10.86 2.45 -30.92
CA GLY A 158 10.73 3.73 -30.25
C GLY A 158 9.32 4.03 -29.72
N ASP A 159 8.43 3.05 -29.68
CA ASP A 159 7.04 3.17 -29.20
C ASP A 159 6.95 3.08 -27.68
N TYR A 160 7.66 3.96 -26.97
CA TYR A 160 7.83 3.93 -25.53
C TYR A 160 6.56 4.16 -24.71
N TYR A 161 5.53 4.77 -25.30
CA TYR A 161 4.30 5.16 -24.61
C TYR A 161 3.12 4.22 -24.86
N THR A 162 3.30 3.18 -25.67
CA THR A 162 2.29 2.13 -25.82
C THR A 162 2.09 1.41 -24.50
N ASN A 163 0.83 1.23 -24.08
CA ASN A 163 0.49 0.61 -22.83
C ASN A 163 0.24 -0.89 -22.97
N HIS A 164 0.86 -1.67 -22.09
CA HIS A 164 0.58 -3.09 -21.92
C HIS A 164 -0.05 -3.38 -20.58
N THR A 165 -0.99 -4.33 -20.56
CA THR A 165 -1.55 -4.85 -19.32
C THR A 165 -0.65 -5.92 -18.75
N ILE A 166 -0.20 -5.72 -17.52
CA ILE A 166 0.65 -6.65 -16.78
C ILE A 166 -0.16 -7.22 -15.62
N CYS A 167 -0.09 -8.52 -15.42
CA CYS A 167 -0.59 -9.20 -14.24
C CYS A 167 0.52 -9.22 -13.19
N HIS A 168 0.30 -8.51 -12.08
CA HIS A 168 1.17 -8.57 -10.90
C HIS A 168 0.56 -9.54 -9.89
N SER A 169 1.28 -10.63 -9.61
CA SER A 169 0.88 -11.64 -8.64
C SER A 169 1.85 -11.66 -7.46
N VAL A 170 1.31 -11.70 -6.26
CA VAL A 170 2.04 -11.95 -5.01
C VAL A 170 1.43 -13.21 -4.40
N GLU A 171 2.21 -14.27 -4.34
CA GLU A 171 1.79 -15.59 -3.87
C GLU A 171 2.71 -16.06 -2.75
N LYS A 172 2.15 -16.93 -1.88
CA LYS A 172 2.90 -17.52 -0.76
C LYS A 172 3.70 -18.73 -1.24
#